data_e9b91b62b0ce990a1cdbecb058e11ae1
#
_entry.id   e9b91b62b0ce990a1cdbecb058e11ae1
#
_cell.length_a   1.000
_cell.length_b   1.000
_cell.length_c   1.000
_cell.angle_alpha   90.00
_cell.angle_beta   90.00
_cell.angle_gamma   90.00
#
_symmetry.space_group_name_H-M   'P 1'
#
loop_
_entity.id
_entity.type
_entity.pdbx_description
1 polymer ?
#
loop_
_entity_poly.entity_id
_entity_poly.type
_entity_poly.pdbx_seq_one_letter_code
_entity_poly.pdbx_strand_id
1 'polypeptide(L)'
;DSSYGTPEELKELVQAAHGRGIMVLLDVVYNHFGPEGNYLPLYAPRFFTERHATPWGAAVNFDDAGSETVREFFVHNALYWIEEYGFDGLRLDAVHAIRDDSGRHFLAELAERIRGGPGRGRRVHLVLENEENEASLLRPAGEGRSLYDAQWNDDLHHALHVALTGEDAAYYADYADAPVRHLGRCLAEGFAYQGDPSRHRGDRRGEPSADLAPPAFVAFLQNHDQVGNRAFGERITDLASPEAVRAAAAVYLLSPQVPMLFMGEEWGASSPFLFFCDFGGDLAPLVTQGRREEFASFPEFSDPETRGRIPDPNAPGTFESSRLDWGEREAPEHARWLDLYRELLALRRERIVPLLSGAPGGGGRYRLVGERGLEVRWGLGGGARLALRANLGPEPLGGFGLPEGDLLYATEGAEAAGRRLPGWAAVWHLAGAGA
;
A
#
# COMPACT_ATOMS: atom_id res chain seq x y z
N ASP A 1 8.21 4.27 -22.69
CA ASP A 1 8.19 3.35 -23.82
C ASP A 1 7.17 3.83 -24.85
N SER A 2 7.55 3.82 -26.14
CA SER A 2 6.71 4.29 -27.23
C SER A 2 5.45 3.46 -27.46
N SER A 3 5.37 2.26 -26.91
CA SER A 3 4.16 1.43 -26.91
C SER A 3 3.01 1.98 -26.08
N TYR A 4 3.31 2.87 -25.11
CA TYR A 4 2.30 3.54 -24.29
C TYR A 4 1.84 4.88 -24.83
N GLY A 5 2.48 5.41 -25.87
CA GLY A 5 2.17 6.68 -26.49
C GLY A 5 3.36 7.64 -26.57
N THR A 6 3.08 8.89 -26.88
CA THR A 6 4.06 9.97 -26.99
C THR A 6 4.20 10.76 -25.69
N PRO A 7 5.29 11.54 -25.53
CA PRO A 7 5.43 12.47 -24.41
C PRO A 7 4.27 13.48 -24.30
N GLU A 8 3.77 13.97 -25.43
CA GLU A 8 2.66 14.91 -25.51
C GLU A 8 1.37 14.27 -24.99
N GLU A 9 1.06 13.04 -25.38
CA GLU A 9 -0.12 12.28 -24.90
C GLU A 9 -0.05 12.04 -23.38
N LEU A 10 1.14 11.79 -22.82
CA LEU A 10 1.30 11.69 -21.37
C LEU A 10 1.02 13.01 -20.65
N LYS A 11 1.48 14.14 -21.21
CA LYS A 11 1.16 15.48 -20.68
C LYS A 11 -0.34 15.76 -20.76
N GLU A 12 -0.98 15.38 -21.87
CA GLU A 12 -2.43 15.51 -22.05
C GLU A 12 -3.20 14.67 -21.02
N LEU A 13 -2.74 13.45 -20.70
CA LEU A 13 -3.32 12.61 -19.65
C LEU A 13 -3.26 13.29 -18.28
N VAL A 14 -2.09 13.81 -17.91
CA VAL A 14 -1.91 14.54 -16.63
C VAL A 14 -2.82 15.77 -16.60
N GLN A 15 -2.86 16.56 -17.68
CA GLN A 15 -3.72 17.73 -17.77
C GLN A 15 -5.21 17.38 -17.71
N ALA A 16 -5.63 16.28 -18.33
CA ALA A 16 -7.01 15.82 -18.28
C ALA A 16 -7.44 15.38 -16.88
N ALA A 17 -6.52 14.76 -16.11
CA ALA A 17 -6.72 14.45 -14.71
C ALA A 17 -6.88 15.72 -13.87
N HIS A 18 -5.96 16.68 -14.03
CA HIS A 18 -6.03 17.99 -13.35
C HIS A 18 -7.33 18.73 -13.65
N GLY A 19 -7.81 18.70 -14.90
CA GLY A 19 -9.10 19.27 -15.30
C GLY A 19 -10.31 18.67 -14.56
N ARG A 20 -10.13 17.50 -13.94
CA ARG A 20 -11.13 16.82 -13.09
C ARG A 20 -10.83 16.95 -11.59
N GLY A 21 -9.80 17.71 -11.21
CA GLY A 21 -9.38 17.86 -9.82
C GLY A 21 -8.68 16.61 -9.25
N ILE A 22 -8.09 15.79 -10.12
CA ILE A 22 -7.38 14.56 -9.76
C ILE A 22 -5.88 14.81 -9.90
N MET A 23 -5.12 14.54 -8.84
CA MET A 23 -3.66 14.53 -8.86
C MET A 23 -3.13 13.24 -9.49
N VAL A 24 -1.98 13.31 -10.13
CA VAL A 24 -1.30 12.17 -10.74
C VAL A 24 0.08 12.02 -10.11
N LEU A 25 0.34 10.86 -9.51
CA LEU A 25 1.65 10.48 -8.99
C LEU A 25 2.28 9.45 -9.94
N LEU A 26 3.58 9.57 -10.17
CA LEU A 26 4.34 8.60 -10.93
C LEU A 26 5.01 7.60 -9.99
N ASP A 27 4.88 6.33 -10.31
CA ASP A 27 5.63 5.27 -9.66
C ASP A 27 7.02 5.15 -10.30
N VAL A 28 8.08 5.28 -9.50
CA VAL A 28 9.46 5.30 -9.98
C VAL A 28 10.29 4.22 -9.31
N VAL A 29 11.06 3.48 -10.14
CA VAL A 29 11.95 2.41 -9.69
C VAL A 29 13.40 2.93 -9.76
N TYR A 30 13.94 3.32 -8.61
CA TYR A 30 15.32 3.85 -8.50
C TYR A 30 16.28 2.88 -7.80
N ASN A 31 15.77 1.75 -7.31
CA ASN A 31 16.52 0.76 -6.54
C ASN A 31 17.31 -0.22 -7.42
N HIS A 32 16.85 -0.50 -8.63
CA HIS A 32 17.51 -1.45 -9.54
C HIS A 32 17.20 -1.17 -11.01
N PHE A 33 17.94 -1.85 -11.88
CA PHE A 33 17.62 -2.00 -13.30
C PHE A 33 17.44 -3.48 -13.62
N GLY A 34 16.47 -3.79 -14.48
CA GLY A 34 16.32 -5.14 -15.02
C GLY A 34 17.54 -5.54 -15.87
N PRO A 35 17.89 -6.84 -15.95
CA PRO A 35 19.02 -7.31 -16.73
C PRO A 35 18.75 -7.28 -18.24
N GLU A 36 17.50 -7.49 -18.65
CA GLU A 36 17.13 -7.59 -20.06
C GLU A 36 17.05 -6.19 -20.70
N GLY A 37 17.73 -6.02 -21.83
CA GLY A 37 17.78 -4.75 -22.54
C GLY A 37 18.59 -3.65 -21.86
N ASN A 38 19.21 -3.90 -20.72
CA ASN A 38 20.04 -2.96 -19.99
C ASN A 38 21.50 -3.04 -20.44
N TYR A 39 21.92 -2.10 -21.28
CA TYR A 39 23.30 -1.98 -21.77
C TYR A 39 24.16 -0.96 -21.02
N LEU A 40 23.61 -0.28 -19.98
CA LEU A 40 24.34 0.68 -19.17
C LEU A 40 25.69 0.17 -18.63
N PRO A 41 25.80 -1.08 -18.13
CA PRO A 41 27.07 -1.60 -17.64
C PRO A 41 28.18 -1.62 -18.69
N LEU A 42 27.85 -1.70 -20.00
CA LEU A 42 28.84 -1.76 -21.07
C LEU A 42 29.48 -0.40 -21.39
N TYR A 43 28.73 0.71 -21.27
CA TYR A 43 29.24 2.03 -21.63
C TYR A 43 29.30 3.02 -20.47
N ALA A 44 28.64 2.71 -19.37
CA ALA A 44 28.67 3.48 -18.14
C ALA A 44 28.87 2.56 -16.91
N PRO A 45 30.00 1.82 -16.82
CA PRO A 45 30.18 0.79 -15.80
C PRO A 45 30.14 1.33 -14.37
N ARG A 46 30.45 2.62 -14.16
CA ARG A 46 30.35 3.27 -12.84
C ARG A 46 28.92 3.61 -12.42
N PHE A 47 27.95 3.35 -13.27
CA PHE A 47 26.54 3.49 -12.90
C PHE A 47 26.10 2.43 -11.89
N PHE A 48 26.85 1.35 -11.81
CA PHE A 48 26.63 0.23 -10.89
C PHE A 48 27.86 0.04 -10.00
N THR A 49 27.64 -0.59 -8.84
CA THR A 49 28.69 -0.97 -7.90
C THR A 49 28.51 -2.41 -7.44
N GLU A 50 29.64 -3.12 -7.27
CA GLU A 50 29.68 -4.45 -6.64
C GLU A 50 29.82 -4.38 -5.12
N ARG A 51 29.94 -3.16 -4.55
CA ARG A 51 30.06 -2.95 -3.11
C ARG A 51 28.83 -3.48 -2.36
N HIS A 52 27.66 -3.39 -3.00
CA HIS A 52 26.40 -3.88 -2.47
C HIS A 52 25.83 -4.96 -3.40
N ALA A 53 25.35 -6.06 -2.82
CA ALA A 53 24.61 -7.09 -3.55
C ALA A 53 23.10 -6.80 -3.47
N THR A 54 22.42 -6.99 -4.59
CA THR A 54 20.96 -6.92 -4.66
C THR A 54 20.40 -8.20 -5.28
N PRO A 55 19.11 -8.53 -5.08
CA PRO A 55 18.48 -9.67 -5.75
C PRO A 55 18.54 -9.58 -7.28
N TRP A 56 18.71 -8.39 -7.84
CA TRP A 56 18.75 -8.12 -9.29
C TRP A 56 20.17 -8.00 -9.84
N GLY A 57 21.21 -8.22 -9.03
CA GLY A 57 22.62 -8.13 -9.43
C GLY A 57 23.35 -6.94 -8.79
N ALA A 58 24.25 -6.28 -9.54
CA ALA A 58 24.99 -5.13 -9.05
C ALA A 58 24.05 -3.96 -8.70
N ALA A 59 24.29 -3.35 -7.54
CA ALA A 59 23.49 -2.23 -7.08
C ALA A 59 23.73 -0.97 -7.93
N VAL A 60 22.75 -0.08 -7.97
CA VAL A 60 22.93 1.29 -8.47
C VAL A 60 23.96 2.00 -7.58
N ASN A 61 24.91 2.69 -8.19
CA ASN A 61 26.02 3.33 -7.48
C ASN A 61 25.63 4.66 -6.84
N PHE A 62 25.19 4.62 -5.58
CA PHE A 62 24.88 5.83 -4.82
C PHE A 62 26.00 6.29 -3.87
N ASP A 63 27.03 5.47 -3.62
CA ASP A 63 28.02 5.73 -2.56
C ASP A 63 29.48 5.34 -2.87
N ASP A 64 29.76 4.86 -4.08
CA ASP A 64 31.11 4.53 -4.53
C ASP A 64 31.67 5.59 -5.48
N ALA A 65 32.87 5.37 -5.99
CA ALA A 65 33.58 6.29 -6.90
C ALA A 65 32.74 6.63 -8.14
N GLY A 66 32.44 7.90 -8.35
CA GLY A 66 31.62 8.40 -9.46
C GLY A 66 30.11 8.43 -9.19
N SER A 67 29.69 8.15 -7.96
CA SER A 67 28.29 8.19 -7.53
C SER A 67 27.63 9.55 -7.69
N GLU A 68 28.38 10.65 -7.65
CA GLU A 68 27.84 12.00 -7.81
C GLU A 68 27.06 12.17 -9.12
N THR A 69 27.59 11.62 -10.23
CA THR A 69 26.91 11.67 -11.53
C THR A 69 25.66 10.79 -11.55
N VAL A 70 25.70 9.64 -10.90
CA VAL A 70 24.56 8.72 -10.81
C VAL A 70 23.45 9.32 -9.96
N ARG A 71 23.79 9.93 -8.82
CA ARG A 71 22.85 10.65 -7.94
C ARG A 71 22.17 11.80 -8.71
N GLU A 72 22.94 12.63 -9.39
CA GLU A 72 22.42 13.73 -10.21
C GLU A 72 21.50 13.20 -11.34
N PHE A 73 21.80 12.06 -11.97
CA PHE A 73 20.93 11.46 -12.96
C PHE A 73 19.54 11.18 -12.39
N PHE A 74 19.44 10.52 -11.23
CA PHE A 74 18.15 10.20 -10.62
C PHE A 74 17.43 11.44 -10.08
N VAL A 75 18.16 12.39 -9.50
CA VAL A 75 17.59 13.67 -9.06
C VAL A 75 16.99 14.42 -10.25
N HIS A 76 17.73 14.54 -11.36
CA HIS A 76 17.22 15.20 -12.57
C HIS A 76 16.04 14.44 -13.20
N ASN A 77 16.06 13.11 -13.15
CA ASN A 77 14.92 12.32 -13.63
C ASN A 77 13.65 12.62 -12.81
N ALA A 78 13.76 12.66 -11.48
CA ALA A 78 12.63 13.01 -10.62
C ALA A 78 12.09 14.43 -10.89
N LEU A 79 13.01 15.41 -10.99
CA LEU A 79 12.64 16.80 -11.29
C LEU A 79 12.00 16.91 -12.68
N TYR A 80 12.51 16.18 -13.67
CA TYR A 80 11.96 16.15 -15.02
C TYR A 80 10.50 15.69 -15.06
N TRP A 81 10.16 14.63 -14.37
CA TRP A 81 8.77 14.17 -14.27
C TRP A 81 7.85 15.19 -13.60
N ILE A 82 8.33 15.83 -12.54
CA ILE A 82 7.56 16.81 -11.78
C ILE A 82 7.40 18.13 -12.52
N GLU A 83 8.46 18.64 -13.17
CA GLU A 83 8.48 19.97 -13.78
C GLU A 83 7.98 19.92 -15.23
N GLU A 84 8.45 18.98 -16.04
CA GLU A 84 8.13 18.90 -17.47
C GLU A 84 6.76 18.26 -17.74
N TYR A 85 6.41 17.20 -17.00
CA TYR A 85 5.14 16.49 -17.17
C TYR A 85 4.05 16.94 -16.20
N GLY A 86 4.43 17.67 -15.16
CA GLY A 86 3.46 18.20 -14.20
C GLY A 86 2.91 17.16 -13.21
N PHE A 87 3.58 16.04 -13.01
CA PHE A 87 3.17 15.08 -11.97
C PHE A 87 3.14 15.74 -10.60
N ASP A 88 2.13 15.42 -9.79
CA ASP A 88 1.92 15.99 -8.46
C ASP A 88 2.77 15.34 -7.37
N GLY A 89 3.44 14.25 -7.71
CA GLY A 89 4.32 13.55 -6.81
C GLY A 89 4.88 12.28 -7.40
N LEU A 90 5.65 11.59 -6.56
CA LEU A 90 6.28 10.30 -6.87
C LEU A 90 5.94 9.29 -5.78
N ARG A 91 5.71 8.05 -6.18
CA ARG A 91 5.83 6.90 -5.29
C ARG A 91 7.16 6.20 -5.61
N LEU A 92 8.00 6.00 -4.63
CA LEU A 92 9.31 5.38 -4.79
C LEU A 92 9.21 3.91 -4.41
N ASP A 93 9.47 3.05 -5.38
CA ASP A 93 9.46 1.60 -5.29
C ASP A 93 10.62 1.09 -4.43
N ALA A 94 10.34 0.12 -3.55
CA ALA A 94 11.29 -0.67 -2.79
C ALA A 94 12.51 0.13 -2.27
N VAL A 95 12.27 1.26 -1.58
CA VAL A 95 13.37 2.16 -1.15
C VAL A 95 14.34 1.49 -0.19
N HIS A 96 13.93 0.46 0.53
CA HIS A 96 14.79 -0.37 1.38
C HIS A 96 15.88 -1.12 0.59
N ALA A 97 15.70 -1.29 -0.72
CA ALA A 97 16.71 -1.87 -1.61
C ALA A 97 17.72 -0.84 -2.14
N ILE A 98 17.51 0.46 -1.91
CA ILE A 98 18.50 1.52 -2.21
C ILE A 98 19.61 1.45 -1.17
N ARG A 99 20.76 0.93 -1.55
CA ARG A 99 21.92 0.81 -0.67
C ARG A 99 22.84 2.03 -0.83
N ASP A 100 23.03 2.75 0.26
CA ASP A 100 23.85 3.98 0.30
C ASP A 100 24.43 4.17 1.71
N ASP A 101 25.73 3.85 1.88
CA ASP A 101 26.49 4.03 3.12
C ASP A 101 27.18 5.39 3.19
N SER A 102 26.84 6.33 2.30
CA SER A 102 27.43 7.68 2.33
C SER A 102 26.92 8.48 3.55
N GLY A 103 27.63 9.54 3.88
CA GLY A 103 27.25 10.41 5.01
C GLY A 103 25.90 11.12 4.85
N ARG A 104 25.33 11.12 3.64
CA ARG A 104 24.01 11.68 3.32
C ARG A 104 23.30 10.74 2.35
N HIS A 105 22.38 9.96 2.87
CA HIS A 105 21.63 8.98 2.08
C HIS A 105 20.93 9.63 0.88
N PHE A 106 20.96 8.96 -0.27
CA PHE A 106 20.36 9.43 -1.53
C PHE A 106 18.89 9.85 -1.38
N LEU A 107 18.10 9.10 -0.63
CA LEU A 107 16.70 9.44 -0.38
C LEU A 107 16.55 10.83 0.30
N ALA A 108 17.44 11.18 1.22
CA ALA A 108 17.39 12.49 1.86
C ALA A 108 17.75 13.61 0.86
N GLU A 109 18.78 13.40 0.05
CA GLU A 109 19.19 14.35 -0.99
C GLU A 109 18.08 14.55 -2.03
N LEU A 110 17.50 13.47 -2.55
CA LEU A 110 16.40 13.51 -3.53
C LEU A 110 15.22 14.34 -3.00
N ALA A 111 14.75 14.02 -1.78
CA ALA A 111 13.65 14.73 -1.19
C ALA A 111 13.93 16.22 -0.98
N GLU A 112 15.11 16.57 -0.48
CA GLU A 112 15.51 17.97 -0.29
C GLU A 112 15.61 18.74 -1.61
N ARG A 113 16.13 18.12 -2.67
CA ARG A 113 16.21 18.74 -4.01
C ARG A 113 14.80 19.00 -4.56
N ILE A 114 13.87 18.07 -4.40
CA ILE A 114 12.46 18.25 -4.81
C ILE A 114 11.78 19.32 -3.95
N ARG A 115 11.96 19.29 -2.62
CA ARG A 115 11.38 20.29 -1.70
C ARG A 115 11.94 21.69 -1.94
N GLY A 116 13.24 21.78 -2.22
CA GLY A 116 13.96 23.02 -2.49
C GLY A 116 13.80 23.58 -3.91
N GLY A 117 13.33 22.76 -4.85
CA GLY A 117 13.03 23.11 -6.24
C GLY A 117 11.53 23.31 -6.46
N PRO A 118 10.86 22.41 -7.21
CA PRO A 118 9.42 22.54 -7.54
C PRO A 118 8.51 22.58 -6.32
N GLY A 119 8.92 21.96 -5.21
CA GLY A 119 8.19 21.96 -3.96
C GLY A 119 8.05 23.33 -3.26
N ARG A 120 8.77 24.35 -3.71
CA ARG A 120 8.60 25.75 -3.25
C ARG A 120 7.37 26.41 -3.88
N GLY A 121 7.05 26.09 -5.10
CA GLY A 121 5.97 26.70 -5.86
C GLY A 121 4.63 25.99 -5.71
N ARG A 122 4.66 24.69 -5.46
CA ARG A 122 3.46 23.85 -5.27
C ARG A 122 3.74 22.69 -4.33
N ARG A 123 2.69 22.05 -3.84
CA ARG A 123 2.85 20.82 -3.08
C ARG A 123 3.24 19.70 -4.05
N VAL A 124 4.33 19.00 -3.73
CA VAL A 124 4.76 17.77 -4.38
C VAL A 124 4.69 16.66 -3.35
N HIS A 125 3.99 15.58 -3.67
CA HIS A 125 3.81 14.44 -2.78
C HIS A 125 4.91 13.42 -3.00
N LEU A 126 5.54 12.95 -1.93
CA LEU A 126 6.55 11.90 -1.97
C LEU A 126 6.10 10.76 -1.07
N VAL A 127 5.85 9.61 -1.68
CA VAL A 127 5.32 8.41 -1.03
C VAL A 127 6.35 7.29 -1.15
N LEU A 128 6.54 6.53 -0.10
CA LEU A 128 7.48 5.42 -0.06
C LEU A 128 6.78 4.07 -0.10
N GLU A 129 7.41 3.12 -0.72
CA GLU A 129 7.25 1.71 -0.42
C GLU A 129 8.50 1.23 0.31
N ASN A 130 8.34 0.74 1.55
CA ASN A 130 9.46 0.36 2.41
C ASN A 130 9.08 -0.77 3.36
N GLU A 131 9.52 -1.98 3.06
CA GLU A 131 9.29 -3.15 3.93
C GLU A 131 9.97 -3.05 5.30
N GLU A 132 11.01 -2.22 5.43
CA GLU A 132 11.74 -2.06 6.69
C GLU A 132 10.99 -1.20 7.72
N ASN A 133 9.89 -0.53 7.34
CA ASN A 133 9.14 0.36 8.23
C ASN A 133 10.01 1.42 8.92
N GLU A 134 10.86 2.10 8.16
CA GLU A 134 11.75 3.17 8.64
C GLU A 134 10.97 4.46 8.86
N ALA A 135 10.38 4.60 10.02
CA ALA A 135 9.58 5.77 10.41
C ALA A 135 10.39 7.08 10.41
N SER A 136 11.71 7.00 10.54
CA SER A 136 12.64 8.14 10.46
C SER A 136 12.53 8.91 9.15
N LEU A 137 12.27 8.24 8.01
CA LEU A 137 12.06 8.87 6.71
C LEU A 137 10.80 9.76 6.65
N LEU A 138 9.81 9.47 7.51
CA LEU A 138 8.54 10.19 7.59
C LEU A 138 8.55 11.32 8.64
N ARG A 139 9.65 11.47 9.40
CA ARG A 139 9.79 12.52 10.40
C ARG A 139 10.38 13.79 9.81
N PRO A 140 10.06 14.96 10.37
CA PRO A 140 10.72 16.19 10.00
C PRO A 140 12.22 16.14 10.31
N ALA A 141 13.04 16.55 9.36
CA ALA A 141 14.47 16.80 9.59
C ALA A 141 14.61 18.19 10.25
N GLY A 142 14.61 18.24 11.59
CA GLY A 142 14.64 19.50 12.36
C GLY A 142 13.25 20.18 12.46
N GLU A 143 13.20 21.51 12.43
CA GLU A 143 11.95 22.29 12.54
C GLU A 143 11.14 22.36 11.21
N GLY A 144 11.55 21.60 10.21
CA GLY A 144 10.98 21.64 8.85
C GLY A 144 9.85 20.64 8.60
N ARG A 145 9.47 20.55 7.32
CA ARG A 145 8.56 19.51 6.80
C ARG A 145 9.31 18.16 6.71
N SER A 146 8.57 17.07 6.86
CA SER A 146 9.07 15.72 6.58
C SER A 146 9.64 15.64 5.16
N LEU A 147 10.68 14.85 4.98
CA LEU A 147 11.26 14.58 3.66
C LEU A 147 10.24 13.88 2.78
N TYR A 148 9.60 12.85 3.31
CA TYR A 148 8.54 12.08 2.66
C TYR A 148 7.19 12.33 3.35
N ASP A 149 6.11 12.32 2.57
CA ASP A 149 4.77 12.62 3.09
C ASP A 149 4.09 11.40 3.68
N ALA A 150 4.28 10.22 3.06
CA ALA A 150 3.63 8.99 3.50
C ALA A 150 4.40 7.74 3.04
N GLN A 151 4.05 6.60 3.63
CA GLN A 151 4.53 5.28 3.25
C GLN A 151 3.36 4.31 3.11
N TRP A 152 3.42 3.41 2.14
CA TRP A 152 2.52 2.26 2.03
C TRP A 152 2.64 1.38 3.28
N ASN A 153 1.50 1.04 3.86
CA ASN A 153 1.43 0.29 5.11
C ASN A 153 1.09 -1.19 4.84
N ASP A 154 2.08 -1.95 4.41
CA ASP A 154 1.94 -3.38 4.16
C ASP A 154 1.50 -4.15 5.40
N ASP A 155 1.93 -3.72 6.59
CA ASP A 155 1.52 -4.33 7.86
C ASP A 155 0.00 -4.30 8.03
N LEU A 156 -0.67 -3.22 7.62
CA LEU A 156 -2.13 -3.11 7.70
C LEU A 156 -2.79 -4.10 6.74
N HIS A 157 -2.29 -4.17 5.49
CA HIS A 157 -2.74 -5.17 4.52
C HIS A 157 -2.60 -6.58 5.09
N HIS A 158 -1.40 -6.95 5.53
CA HIS A 158 -1.11 -8.30 6.04
C HIS A 158 -2.01 -8.66 7.22
N ALA A 159 -2.18 -7.75 8.18
CA ALA A 159 -3.04 -7.98 9.34
C ALA A 159 -4.51 -8.15 8.96
N LEU A 160 -5.03 -7.33 8.02
CA LEU A 160 -6.39 -7.48 7.50
C LEU A 160 -6.54 -8.78 6.73
N HIS A 161 -5.63 -9.07 5.82
CA HIS A 161 -5.66 -10.27 4.99
C HIS A 161 -5.74 -11.54 5.86
N VAL A 162 -4.83 -11.69 6.82
CA VAL A 162 -4.84 -12.83 7.74
C VAL A 162 -6.13 -12.88 8.58
N ALA A 163 -6.64 -11.73 9.03
CA ALA A 163 -7.89 -11.69 9.80
C ALA A 163 -9.09 -12.19 8.99
N LEU A 164 -9.12 -11.93 7.67
CA LEU A 164 -10.22 -12.26 6.77
C LEU A 164 -10.13 -13.68 6.22
N THR A 165 -8.93 -14.13 5.84
CA THR A 165 -8.70 -15.37 5.10
C THR A 165 -8.20 -16.51 5.99
N GLY A 166 -7.44 -16.18 7.05
CA GLY A 166 -6.73 -17.16 7.87
C GLY A 166 -5.45 -17.68 7.23
N GLU A 167 -5.02 -17.16 6.07
CA GLU A 167 -3.75 -17.54 5.45
C GLU A 167 -2.57 -17.14 6.37
N ASP A 168 -1.61 -18.05 6.55
CA ASP A 168 -0.51 -17.92 7.52
C ASP A 168 0.87 -18.30 6.94
N ALA A 169 0.95 -18.47 5.62
CA ALA A 169 2.19 -18.85 4.94
C ALA A 169 3.07 -17.64 4.59
N ALA A 170 4.35 -17.86 4.35
CA ALA A 170 5.33 -16.86 3.95
C ALA A 170 5.32 -15.63 4.88
N TYR A 171 5.26 -14.42 4.33
CA TYR A 171 5.24 -13.16 5.11
C TYR A 171 3.98 -12.98 5.98
N TYR A 172 2.87 -13.68 5.67
CA TYR A 172 1.66 -13.67 6.52
C TYR A 172 1.87 -14.36 7.87
N ALA A 173 2.86 -15.25 7.99
CA ALA A 173 3.19 -15.94 9.25
C ALA A 173 3.50 -14.98 10.41
N ASP A 174 4.02 -13.79 10.10
CA ASP A 174 4.31 -12.75 11.09
C ASP A 174 3.06 -12.18 11.77
N TYR A 175 1.90 -12.31 11.12
CA TYR A 175 0.61 -11.75 11.58
C TYR A 175 -0.37 -12.81 12.08
N ALA A 176 -0.07 -14.09 11.87
CA ALA A 176 -1.00 -15.20 12.09
C ALA A 176 -1.37 -15.41 13.56
N ASP A 177 -0.46 -15.11 14.50
CA ASP A 177 -0.68 -15.32 15.93
C ASP A 177 -1.71 -14.36 16.55
N ALA A 178 -1.83 -13.13 16.02
CA ALA A 178 -2.74 -12.11 16.55
C ALA A 178 -3.11 -11.04 15.51
N PRO A 179 -3.76 -11.39 14.38
CA PRO A 179 -3.99 -10.46 13.27
C PRO A 179 -4.74 -9.20 13.69
N VAL A 180 -5.75 -9.33 14.55
CA VAL A 180 -6.53 -8.16 15.03
C VAL A 180 -5.71 -7.26 15.97
N ARG A 181 -4.73 -7.80 16.70
CA ARG A 181 -3.79 -6.98 17.48
C ARG A 181 -2.87 -6.18 16.56
N HIS A 182 -2.31 -6.82 15.54
CA HIS A 182 -1.46 -6.16 14.55
C HIS A 182 -2.23 -5.06 13.82
N LEU A 183 -3.46 -5.33 13.40
CA LEU A 183 -4.35 -4.35 12.80
C LEU A 183 -4.63 -3.17 13.76
N GLY A 184 -4.92 -3.45 15.02
CA GLY A 184 -5.15 -2.41 16.03
C GLY A 184 -3.93 -1.50 16.20
N ARG A 185 -2.74 -2.08 16.19
CA ARG A 185 -1.48 -1.35 16.23
C ARG A 185 -1.26 -0.50 14.98
N CYS A 186 -1.48 -1.08 13.78
CA CYS A 186 -1.40 -0.33 12.51
C CYS A 186 -2.34 0.87 12.51
N LEU A 187 -3.59 0.69 12.90
CA LEU A 187 -4.58 1.76 12.90
C LEU A 187 -4.28 2.85 13.92
N ALA A 188 -3.79 2.49 15.12
CA ALA A 188 -3.55 3.43 16.21
C ALA A 188 -2.16 4.06 16.19
N GLU A 189 -1.14 3.34 15.73
CA GLU A 189 0.27 3.67 15.92
C GLU A 189 1.09 3.69 14.62
N GLY A 190 0.48 3.36 13.48
CA GLY A 190 1.11 3.34 12.16
C GLY A 190 1.53 1.95 11.73
N PHE A 191 2.70 1.46 12.13
CA PHE A 191 3.15 0.11 11.78
C PHE A 191 2.84 -0.93 12.86
N ALA A 192 2.66 -2.20 12.46
CA ALA A 192 2.58 -3.30 13.40
C ALA A 192 3.97 -3.65 13.97
N TYR A 193 4.99 -3.63 13.12
CA TYR A 193 6.38 -3.86 13.50
C TYR A 193 7.11 -2.55 13.73
N GLN A 194 7.54 -2.31 14.97
CA GLN A 194 8.18 -1.08 15.43
C GLN A 194 9.47 -1.38 16.22
N GLY A 195 10.31 -2.27 15.69
CA GLY A 195 11.50 -2.83 16.34
C GLY A 195 11.23 -4.20 16.96
N ASP A 196 10.11 -4.82 16.64
CA ASP A 196 9.72 -6.13 17.13
C ASP A 196 10.40 -7.24 16.30
N PRO A 197 10.63 -8.44 16.88
CA PRO A 197 11.14 -9.59 16.14
C PRO A 197 10.13 -10.05 15.07
N SER A 198 10.59 -10.20 13.82
CA SER A 198 9.87 -10.85 12.72
C SER A 198 10.28 -12.33 12.66
N ARG A 199 9.31 -13.23 12.66
CA ARG A 199 9.57 -14.67 12.51
C ARG A 199 9.99 -15.03 11.09
N HIS A 200 9.35 -14.38 10.12
CA HIS A 200 9.63 -14.59 8.70
C HIS A 200 11.05 -14.16 8.34
N ARG A 201 11.50 -13.01 8.85
CA ARG A 201 12.83 -12.45 8.53
C ARG A 201 13.95 -12.97 9.43
N GLY A 202 13.62 -13.41 10.65
CA GLY A 202 14.58 -13.90 11.63
C GLY A 202 15.32 -12.80 12.40
N ASP A 203 14.98 -11.53 12.20
CA ASP A 203 15.56 -10.37 12.86
C ASP A 203 14.50 -9.36 13.33
N ARG A 204 14.92 -8.18 13.80
CA ARG A 204 14.00 -7.10 14.18
C ARG A 204 13.60 -6.27 12.97
N ARG A 205 12.32 -5.86 12.92
CA ARG A 205 11.76 -5.04 11.84
C ARG A 205 11.10 -3.79 12.38
N GLY A 206 11.30 -2.69 11.68
CA GLY A 206 10.61 -1.43 11.91
C GLY A 206 11.21 -0.52 12.96
N GLU A 207 10.72 0.70 12.98
CA GLU A 207 11.00 1.74 13.95
C GLU A 207 9.72 2.18 14.66
N PRO A 208 9.79 2.72 15.89
CA PRO A 208 8.64 3.33 16.55
C PRO A 208 7.98 4.37 15.65
N SER A 209 6.66 4.28 15.45
CA SER A 209 5.91 5.13 14.51
C SER A 209 4.70 5.83 15.15
N ALA A 210 4.41 5.57 16.41
CA ALA A 210 3.22 6.09 17.09
C ALA A 210 3.17 7.63 17.20
N ASP A 211 4.31 8.31 17.08
CA ASP A 211 4.43 9.76 17.07
C ASP A 211 4.08 10.41 15.73
N LEU A 212 3.93 9.63 14.67
CA LEU A 212 3.56 10.12 13.35
C LEU A 212 2.04 10.35 13.25
N ALA A 213 1.66 11.39 12.50
CA ALA A 213 0.25 11.65 12.22
C ALA A 213 -0.34 10.57 11.29
N PRO A 214 -1.63 10.21 11.43
CA PRO A 214 -2.22 9.15 10.62
C PRO A 214 -2.06 9.31 9.10
N PRO A 215 -2.10 10.52 8.50
CA PRO A 215 -1.87 10.67 7.06
C PRO A 215 -0.45 10.32 6.57
N ALA A 216 0.50 10.04 7.46
CA ALA A 216 1.81 9.51 7.09
C ALA A 216 1.76 8.04 6.63
N PHE A 217 0.63 7.37 6.72
CA PHE A 217 0.45 5.98 6.35
C PHE A 217 -0.61 5.85 5.25
N VAL A 218 -0.31 5.05 4.22
CA VAL A 218 -1.25 4.69 3.17
C VAL A 218 -1.83 3.33 3.49
N ALA A 219 -3.13 3.29 3.79
CA ALA A 219 -3.87 2.09 4.16
C ALA A 219 -4.52 1.45 2.92
N PHE A 220 -4.39 0.15 2.76
CA PHE A 220 -5.01 -0.59 1.65
C PHE A 220 -5.37 -2.01 2.06
N LEU A 221 -6.34 -2.57 1.39
CA LEU A 221 -6.76 -3.95 1.56
C LEU A 221 -5.97 -4.89 0.64
N GLN A 222 -5.64 -4.42 -0.55
CA GLN A 222 -4.82 -5.12 -1.54
C GLN A 222 -4.14 -4.10 -2.46
N ASN A 223 -3.06 -4.53 -3.12
CA ASN A 223 -2.42 -3.80 -4.20
C ASN A 223 -1.93 -4.77 -5.28
N HIS A 224 -1.20 -4.27 -6.28
CA HIS A 224 -0.71 -5.07 -7.40
C HIS A 224 0.24 -6.20 -6.97
N ASP A 225 1.06 -5.98 -5.94
CA ASP A 225 2.01 -6.98 -5.46
C ASP A 225 1.31 -8.15 -4.78
N GLN A 226 0.43 -7.89 -3.81
CA GLN A 226 -0.22 -8.99 -3.08
C GLN A 226 -1.16 -9.79 -3.98
N VAL A 227 -1.82 -9.16 -4.94
CA VAL A 227 -2.66 -9.85 -5.92
C VAL A 227 -1.79 -10.52 -6.99
N GLY A 228 -0.85 -9.78 -7.61
CA GLY A 228 -0.03 -10.26 -8.72
C GLY A 228 0.99 -11.33 -8.34
N ASN A 229 1.39 -11.38 -7.08
CA ASN A 229 2.29 -12.43 -6.58
C ASN A 229 1.57 -13.72 -6.18
N ARG A 230 0.24 -13.78 -6.18
CA ARG A 230 -0.50 -15.04 -6.01
C ARG A 230 -0.39 -15.91 -7.26
N ALA A 231 -0.49 -17.23 -7.07
CA ALA A 231 -0.33 -18.19 -8.17
C ALA A 231 -1.36 -18.00 -9.29
N PHE A 232 -2.59 -17.61 -8.93
CA PHE A 232 -3.70 -17.41 -9.87
C PHE A 232 -4.25 -15.98 -9.83
N GLY A 233 -3.58 -15.04 -9.16
CA GLY A 233 -3.94 -13.63 -9.14
C GLY A 233 -5.29 -13.35 -8.50
N GLU A 234 -5.68 -14.14 -7.49
CA GLU A 234 -6.99 -14.04 -6.82
C GLU A 234 -7.09 -12.72 -6.04
N ARG A 235 -8.22 -12.06 -6.16
CA ARG A 235 -8.56 -10.88 -5.39
C ARG A 235 -9.11 -11.26 -4.02
N ILE A 236 -9.12 -10.32 -3.08
CA ILE A 236 -9.64 -10.57 -1.72
C ILE A 236 -11.10 -11.03 -1.72
N THR A 237 -11.89 -10.64 -2.74
CA THR A 237 -13.27 -11.08 -2.92
C THR A 237 -13.41 -12.56 -3.28
N ASP A 238 -12.34 -13.20 -3.81
CA ASP A 238 -12.28 -14.62 -4.09
C ASP A 238 -11.88 -15.44 -2.85
N LEU A 239 -11.21 -14.78 -1.87
CA LEU A 239 -10.56 -15.42 -0.72
C LEU A 239 -11.37 -15.31 0.56
N ALA A 240 -12.23 -14.30 0.68
CA ALA A 240 -13.01 -14.02 1.89
C ALA A 240 -14.49 -13.79 1.57
N SER A 241 -15.35 -13.97 2.57
CA SER A 241 -16.78 -13.73 2.38
C SER A 241 -17.09 -12.26 2.08
N PRO A 242 -18.15 -11.96 1.32
CA PRO A 242 -18.53 -10.58 1.02
C PRO A 242 -18.74 -9.71 2.28
N GLU A 243 -19.27 -10.30 3.36
CA GLU A 243 -19.46 -9.60 4.64
C GLU A 243 -18.13 -9.23 5.28
N ALA A 244 -17.15 -10.13 5.23
CA ALA A 244 -15.79 -9.90 5.74
C ALA A 244 -15.11 -8.77 4.97
N VAL A 245 -15.17 -8.81 3.64
CA VAL A 245 -14.56 -7.78 2.79
C VAL A 245 -15.23 -6.41 2.98
N ARG A 246 -16.58 -6.36 3.13
CA ARG A 246 -17.30 -5.11 3.43
C ARG A 246 -16.91 -4.51 4.77
N ALA A 247 -16.76 -5.36 5.80
CA ALA A 247 -16.29 -4.90 7.11
C ALA A 247 -14.86 -4.33 7.02
N ALA A 248 -13.96 -5.01 6.30
CA ALA A 248 -12.60 -4.55 6.08
C ALA A 248 -12.55 -3.24 5.28
N ALA A 249 -13.36 -3.10 4.22
CA ALA A 249 -13.47 -1.87 3.45
C ALA A 249 -13.91 -0.70 4.34
N ALA A 250 -14.91 -0.91 5.20
CA ALA A 250 -15.34 0.12 6.16
C ALA A 250 -14.23 0.46 7.17
N VAL A 251 -13.42 -0.52 7.59
CA VAL A 251 -12.31 -0.29 8.53
C VAL A 251 -11.25 0.59 7.92
N TYR A 252 -10.71 0.27 6.74
CA TYR A 252 -9.58 1.03 6.20
C TYR A 252 -9.99 2.33 5.51
N LEU A 253 -11.14 2.35 4.80
CA LEU A 253 -11.59 3.55 4.08
C LEU A 253 -12.02 4.70 5.01
N LEU A 254 -12.56 4.40 6.19
CA LEU A 254 -12.95 5.41 7.17
C LEU A 254 -11.87 5.67 8.23
N SER A 255 -10.75 4.96 8.21
CA SER A 255 -9.62 5.26 9.10
C SER A 255 -9.02 6.64 8.78
N PRO A 256 -8.36 7.33 9.71
CA PRO A 256 -7.73 8.62 9.41
C PRO A 256 -6.48 8.52 8.52
N GLN A 257 -6.00 7.33 8.22
CA GLN A 257 -4.90 7.08 7.27
C GLN A 257 -5.34 7.37 5.82
N VAL A 258 -4.40 7.53 4.91
CA VAL A 258 -4.72 7.76 3.48
C VAL A 258 -5.12 6.44 2.83
N PRO A 259 -6.34 6.27 2.32
CA PRO A 259 -6.74 5.03 1.68
C PRO A 259 -6.21 4.94 0.25
N MET A 260 -5.77 3.75 -0.14
CA MET A 260 -5.44 3.38 -1.51
C MET A 260 -6.31 2.20 -1.93
N LEU A 261 -6.80 2.23 -3.16
CA LEU A 261 -7.57 1.15 -3.77
C LEU A 261 -6.77 0.54 -4.91
N PHE A 262 -6.82 -0.78 -5.01
CA PHE A 262 -6.33 -1.45 -6.21
C PHE A 262 -7.40 -1.41 -7.31
N MET A 263 -6.99 -1.18 -8.54
CA MET A 263 -7.90 -1.06 -9.69
C MET A 263 -8.93 -2.20 -9.74
N GLY A 264 -10.21 -1.86 -9.83
CA GLY A 264 -11.33 -2.79 -9.86
C GLY A 264 -11.84 -3.25 -8.50
N GLU A 265 -11.15 -2.90 -7.39
CA GLU A 265 -11.56 -3.23 -6.04
C GLU A 265 -12.92 -2.62 -5.70
N GLU A 266 -13.16 -1.38 -6.14
CA GLU A 266 -14.36 -0.62 -5.84
C GLU A 266 -15.66 -1.19 -6.42
N TRP A 267 -15.56 -2.08 -7.40
CA TRP A 267 -16.75 -2.83 -7.86
C TRP A 267 -16.61 -4.35 -7.70
N GLY A 268 -15.56 -4.82 -7.00
CA GLY A 268 -15.31 -6.24 -6.82
C GLY A 268 -15.08 -6.96 -8.15
N ALA A 269 -14.17 -6.41 -8.99
CA ALA A 269 -13.85 -6.98 -10.29
C ALA A 269 -13.55 -8.48 -10.20
N SER A 270 -14.12 -9.26 -11.13
CA SER A 270 -13.92 -10.71 -11.21
C SER A 270 -12.65 -11.12 -11.96
N SER A 271 -12.06 -10.19 -12.75
CA SER A 271 -10.81 -10.44 -13.44
C SER A 271 -9.67 -10.64 -12.44
N PRO A 272 -8.88 -11.72 -12.51
CA PRO A 272 -7.67 -11.87 -11.71
C PRO A 272 -6.65 -10.80 -12.09
N PHE A 273 -5.58 -10.69 -11.30
CA PHE A 273 -4.42 -9.92 -11.70
C PHE A 273 -3.18 -10.81 -11.60
N LEU A 274 -2.83 -11.44 -12.72
CA LEU A 274 -1.76 -12.42 -12.81
C LEU A 274 -0.40 -11.73 -12.98
N PHE A 275 0.65 -12.41 -12.58
CA PHE A 275 2.01 -12.01 -12.96
C PHE A 275 2.19 -12.29 -14.46
N PHE A 276 2.44 -11.24 -15.23
CA PHE A 276 2.66 -11.33 -16.67
C PHE A 276 3.88 -10.50 -17.10
N CYS A 277 4.54 -10.98 -18.18
CA CYS A 277 5.71 -10.34 -18.77
C CYS A 277 5.75 -10.63 -20.27
N ASP A 278 6.70 -10.02 -20.98
CA ASP A 278 6.92 -10.22 -22.42
C ASP A 278 8.42 -10.41 -22.70
N PHE A 279 8.96 -11.50 -22.16
CA PHE A 279 10.35 -11.89 -22.44
C PHE A 279 10.42 -12.80 -23.66
N GLY A 280 11.48 -12.63 -24.48
CA GLY A 280 11.76 -13.46 -25.62
C GLY A 280 12.87 -14.49 -25.38
N GLY A 281 13.17 -15.30 -26.41
CA GLY A 281 14.33 -16.20 -26.46
C GLY A 281 14.40 -17.19 -25.31
N ASP A 282 15.59 -17.35 -24.74
CA ASP A 282 15.87 -18.32 -23.69
C ASP A 282 15.38 -17.88 -22.29
N LEU A 283 15.06 -16.59 -22.11
CA LEU A 283 14.63 -16.05 -20.83
C LEU A 283 13.17 -16.42 -20.51
N ALA A 284 12.28 -16.40 -21.50
CA ALA A 284 10.87 -16.71 -21.31
C ALA A 284 10.60 -18.05 -20.61
N PRO A 285 11.17 -19.20 -21.04
CA PRO A 285 10.97 -20.47 -20.35
C PRO A 285 11.59 -20.48 -18.94
N LEU A 286 12.69 -19.76 -18.71
CA LEU A 286 13.31 -19.66 -17.38
C LEU A 286 12.40 -18.88 -16.40
N VAL A 287 11.78 -17.80 -16.85
CA VAL A 287 10.83 -17.03 -16.04
C VAL A 287 9.59 -17.87 -15.71
N THR A 288 9.05 -18.60 -16.69
CA THR A 288 7.91 -19.51 -16.47
C THR A 288 8.24 -20.62 -15.47
N GLN A 289 9.43 -21.22 -15.60
CA GLN A 289 9.89 -22.24 -14.66
C GLN A 289 10.09 -21.64 -13.26
N GLY A 290 10.81 -20.52 -13.15
CA GLY A 290 11.08 -19.85 -11.89
C GLY A 290 9.79 -19.49 -11.16
N ARG A 291 8.79 -18.94 -11.88
CA ARG A 291 7.47 -18.63 -11.31
C ARG A 291 6.79 -19.86 -10.71
N ARG A 292 6.84 -21.01 -11.38
CA ARG A 292 6.25 -22.25 -10.87
C ARG A 292 7.02 -22.81 -9.67
N GLU A 293 8.34 -22.72 -9.69
CA GLU A 293 9.21 -23.20 -8.60
C GLU A 293 9.06 -22.37 -7.32
N GLU A 294 8.79 -21.08 -7.43
CA GLU A 294 8.49 -20.18 -6.30
C GLU A 294 7.37 -20.73 -5.39
N PHE A 295 6.35 -21.33 -5.99
CA PHE A 295 5.23 -21.91 -5.26
C PHE A 295 5.48 -23.34 -4.75
N ALA A 296 6.62 -23.96 -5.06
CA ALA A 296 6.88 -25.34 -4.65
C ALA A 296 6.92 -25.56 -3.11
N SER A 297 7.18 -24.48 -2.37
CA SER A 297 7.20 -24.51 -0.90
C SER A 297 5.81 -24.46 -0.27
N PHE A 298 4.76 -24.10 -1.01
CA PHE A 298 3.39 -24.05 -0.52
C PHE A 298 2.74 -25.43 -0.60
N PRO A 299 2.05 -25.91 0.46
CA PRO A 299 1.45 -27.23 0.49
C PRO A 299 0.52 -27.55 -0.68
N GLU A 300 -0.30 -26.59 -1.09
CA GLU A 300 -1.24 -26.71 -2.22
C GLU A 300 -0.56 -26.87 -3.58
N PHE A 301 0.70 -26.44 -3.70
CA PHE A 301 1.51 -26.52 -4.92
C PHE A 301 2.66 -27.54 -4.81
N SER A 302 2.66 -28.42 -3.83
CA SER A 302 3.67 -29.45 -3.64
C SER A 302 3.69 -30.47 -4.81
N ASP A 303 2.52 -30.69 -5.45
CA ASP A 303 2.40 -31.55 -6.61
C ASP A 303 2.78 -30.83 -7.91
N PRO A 304 3.67 -31.42 -8.76
CA PRO A 304 4.07 -30.83 -10.04
C PRO A 304 2.92 -30.59 -11.02
N GLU A 305 1.87 -31.42 -11.00
CA GLU A 305 0.71 -31.23 -11.88
C GLU A 305 -0.05 -29.96 -11.49
N THR A 306 -0.25 -29.72 -10.21
CA THR A 306 -0.90 -28.50 -9.69
C THR A 306 -0.06 -27.27 -10.04
N ARG A 307 1.26 -27.31 -9.84
CA ARG A 307 2.16 -26.24 -10.27
C ARG A 307 2.11 -25.96 -11.77
N GLY A 308 1.93 -27.02 -12.57
CA GLY A 308 1.79 -26.89 -14.01
C GLY A 308 0.58 -26.08 -14.48
N ARG A 309 -0.43 -25.90 -13.59
CA ARG A 309 -1.63 -25.07 -13.87
C ARG A 309 -1.37 -23.58 -13.67
N ILE A 310 -0.31 -23.19 -12.96
CA ILE A 310 0.06 -21.79 -12.82
C ILE A 310 0.29 -21.21 -14.20
N PRO A 311 -0.39 -20.10 -14.55
CA PRO A 311 -0.30 -19.51 -15.89
C PRO A 311 1.12 -19.22 -16.32
N ASP A 312 1.39 -19.34 -17.61
CA ASP A 312 2.65 -18.90 -18.18
C ASP A 312 2.68 -17.37 -18.23
N PRO A 313 3.62 -16.71 -17.52
CA PRO A 313 3.70 -15.26 -17.51
C PRO A 313 3.89 -14.61 -18.89
N ASN A 314 4.51 -15.33 -19.83
CA ASN A 314 4.78 -14.84 -21.19
C ASN A 314 3.63 -15.11 -22.17
N ALA A 315 2.61 -15.85 -21.76
CA ALA A 315 1.47 -16.11 -22.65
C ALA A 315 0.58 -14.87 -22.77
N PRO A 316 0.21 -14.42 -23.99
CA PRO A 316 -0.68 -13.26 -24.17
C PRO A 316 -1.99 -13.37 -23.39
N GLY A 317 -2.56 -14.59 -23.28
CA GLY A 317 -3.77 -14.85 -22.52
C GLY A 317 -3.66 -14.54 -21.02
N THR A 318 -2.45 -14.59 -20.43
CA THR A 318 -2.20 -14.23 -19.04
C THR A 318 -2.40 -12.72 -18.81
N PHE A 319 -1.90 -11.90 -19.72
CA PHE A 319 -2.18 -10.47 -19.73
C PHE A 319 -3.66 -10.17 -20.03
N GLU A 320 -4.23 -10.79 -21.07
CA GLU A 320 -5.61 -10.56 -21.49
C GLU A 320 -6.62 -10.89 -20.39
N SER A 321 -6.41 -11.98 -19.65
CA SER A 321 -7.27 -12.35 -18.51
C SER A 321 -7.14 -11.41 -17.31
N SER A 322 -6.02 -10.67 -17.20
CA SER A 322 -5.80 -9.67 -16.13
C SER A 322 -6.42 -8.29 -16.44
N ARG A 323 -6.99 -8.11 -17.63
CA ARG A 323 -7.67 -6.88 -18.01
C ARG A 323 -9.02 -6.78 -17.32
N LEU A 324 -9.31 -5.59 -16.78
CA LEU A 324 -10.60 -5.32 -16.15
C LEU A 324 -11.74 -5.31 -17.18
N ASP A 325 -12.82 -6.02 -16.88
CA ASP A 325 -14.08 -5.88 -17.62
C ASP A 325 -14.89 -4.73 -17.01
N TRP A 326 -14.87 -3.60 -17.68
CA TRP A 326 -15.63 -2.42 -17.26
C TRP A 326 -17.14 -2.59 -17.35
N GLY A 327 -17.65 -3.59 -18.09
CA GLY A 327 -19.06 -3.91 -18.21
C GLY A 327 -19.65 -4.53 -16.94
N GLU A 328 -18.85 -5.23 -16.15
CA GLU A 328 -19.28 -5.86 -14.88
C GLU A 328 -19.96 -4.88 -13.92
N ARG A 329 -19.55 -3.61 -13.90
CA ARG A 329 -20.09 -2.57 -13.00
C ARG A 329 -21.60 -2.40 -13.08
N GLU A 330 -22.21 -2.78 -14.20
CA GLU A 330 -23.67 -2.70 -14.43
C GLU A 330 -24.41 -3.89 -13.82
N ALA A 331 -23.75 -4.99 -13.52
CA ALA A 331 -24.36 -6.13 -12.88
C ALA A 331 -24.70 -5.82 -11.41
N PRO A 332 -25.87 -6.31 -10.89
CA PRO A 332 -26.36 -5.91 -9.56
C PRO A 332 -25.40 -6.20 -8.40
N GLU A 333 -24.59 -7.22 -8.50
CA GLU A 333 -23.59 -7.59 -7.48
C GLU A 333 -22.43 -6.59 -7.45
N HIS A 334 -21.88 -6.21 -8.60
CA HIS A 334 -20.81 -5.24 -8.74
C HIS A 334 -21.26 -3.81 -8.46
N ALA A 335 -22.48 -3.47 -8.86
CA ALA A 335 -23.10 -2.18 -8.55
C ALA A 335 -23.22 -1.96 -7.03
N ARG A 336 -23.56 -3.00 -6.24
CA ARG A 336 -23.61 -2.90 -4.78
C ARG A 336 -22.25 -2.64 -4.15
N TRP A 337 -21.17 -3.21 -4.69
CA TRP A 337 -19.80 -2.89 -4.27
C TRP A 337 -19.47 -1.43 -4.56
N LEU A 338 -19.73 -1.00 -5.77
CA LEU A 338 -19.44 0.38 -6.19
C LEU A 338 -20.20 1.41 -5.35
N ASP A 339 -21.46 1.12 -5.00
CA ASP A 339 -22.27 1.98 -4.14
C ASP A 339 -21.72 2.04 -2.71
N LEU A 340 -21.25 0.92 -2.15
CA LEU A 340 -20.58 0.89 -0.84
C LEU A 340 -19.31 1.76 -0.83
N TYR A 341 -18.44 1.61 -1.82
CA TYR A 341 -17.22 2.41 -1.91
C TYR A 341 -17.52 3.90 -2.10
N ARG A 342 -18.53 4.25 -2.90
CA ARG A 342 -19.00 5.64 -3.06
C ARG A 342 -19.50 6.22 -1.75
N GLU A 343 -20.30 5.48 -1.00
CA GLU A 343 -20.80 5.89 0.31
C GLU A 343 -19.66 6.14 1.29
N LEU A 344 -18.76 5.16 1.48
CA LEU A 344 -17.64 5.26 2.40
C LEU A 344 -16.69 6.40 2.04
N LEU A 345 -16.36 6.58 0.78
CA LEU A 345 -15.49 7.66 0.32
C LEU A 345 -16.17 9.04 0.42
N ALA A 346 -17.47 9.12 0.22
CA ALA A 346 -18.23 10.37 0.44
C ALA A 346 -18.24 10.75 1.92
N LEU A 347 -18.56 9.81 2.83
CA LEU A 347 -18.50 10.02 4.27
C LEU A 347 -17.10 10.44 4.72
N ARG A 348 -16.07 9.76 4.24
CA ARG A 348 -14.68 10.14 4.52
C ARG A 348 -14.39 11.56 4.11
N ARG A 349 -14.69 11.93 2.85
CA ARG A 349 -14.41 13.26 2.29
C ARG A 349 -15.12 14.36 3.06
N GLU A 350 -16.37 14.13 3.43
CA GLU A 350 -17.23 15.14 4.05
C GLU A 350 -17.03 15.26 5.57
N ARG A 351 -16.76 14.14 6.26
CA ARG A 351 -16.81 14.10 7.72
C ARG A 351 -15.46 13.87 8.38
N ILE A 352 -14.49 13.23 7.71
CA ILE A 352 -13.19 12.86 8.29
C ILE A 352 -12.07 13.76 7.76
N VAL A 353 -11.95 13.91 6.44
CA VAL A 353 -10.87 14.67 5.81
C VAL A 353 -10.73 16.10 6.36
N PRO A 354 -11.80 16.88 6.58
CA PRO A 354 -11.68 18.22 7.15
C PRO A 354 -11.04 18.25 8.56
N LEU A 355 -11.10 17.14 9.29
CA LEU A 355 -10.59 17.00 10.64
C LEU A 355 -9.16 16.44 10.70
N LEU A 356 -8.59 16.02 9.56
CA LEU A 356 -7.23 15.50 9.50
C LEU A 356 -6.17 16.60 9.63
N SER A 357 -6.50 17.82 9.23
CA SER A 357 -5.62 18.97 9.45
C SER A 357 -5.44 19.21 10.94
N GLY A 358 -4.20 19.07 11.44
CA GLY A 358 -3.88 19.19 12.85
C GLY A 358 -4.20 17.93 13.69
N ALA A 359 -4.49 16.80 13.06
CA ALA A 359 -4.54 15.52 13.75
C ALA A 359 -3.13 15.19 14.31
N PRO A 360 -2.98 15.02 15.62
CA PRO A 360 -1.67 14.83 16.22
C PRO A 360 -1.16 13.40 15.98
N GLY A 361 0.14 13.25 15.89
CA GLY A 361 0.78 11.97 16.16
C GLY A 361 0.56 11.55 17.61
N GLY A 362 0.57 10.25 17.88
CA GLY A 362 0.31 9.70 19.22
C GLY A 362 -1.13 9.83 19.70
N GLY A 363 -2.05 10.26 18.82
CA GLY A 363 -3.49 10.42 19.16
C GLY A 363 -4.29 9.13 19.09
N GLY A 364 -3.73 8.06 18.53
CA GLY A 364 -4.39 6.76 18.39
C GLY A 364 -4.28 5.90 19.67
N ARG A 365 -5.33 5.16 19.98
CA ARG A 365 -5.36 4.14 21.05
C ARG A 365 -6.24 2.99 20.61
N TYR A 366 -5.85 1.75 20.92
CA TYR A 366 -6.67 0.58 20.59
C TYR A 366 -6.86 -0.34 21.81
N ARG A 367 -7.90 -1.14 21.75
CA ARG A 367 -8.24 -2.17 22.71
C ARG A 367 -8.78 -3.40 21.98
N LEU A 368 -8.31 -4.57 22.36
CA LEU A 368 -8.85 -5.83 21.87
C LEU A 368 -10.11 -6.22 22.66
N VAL A 369 -11.06 -6.83 21.97
CA VAL A 369 -12.28 -7.42 22.52
C VAL A 369 -12.31 -8.88 22.10
N GLY A 370 -11.90 -9.79 22.99
CA GLY A 370 -11.62 -11.17 22.60
C GLY A 370 -10.53 -11.25 21.52
N GLU A 371 -10.55 -12.29 20.72
CA GLU A 371 -9.55 -12.52 19.67
C GLU A 371 -9.87 -11.77 18.36
N ARG A 372 -11.14 -11.53 18.06
CA ARG A 372 -11.63 -10.98 16.78
C ARG A 372 -12.21 -9.58 16.88
N GLY A 373 -12.32 -9.02 18.07
CA GLY A 373 -12.88 -7.70 18.29
C GLY A 373 -11.82 -6.63 18.49
N LEU A 374 -12.09 -5.45 17.93
CA LEU A 374 -11.20 -4.30 17.97
C LEU A 374 -11.97 -3.02 18.27
N GLU A 375 -11.45 -2.21 19.17
CA GLU A 375 -11.82 -0.81 19.33
C GLU A 375 -10.61 0.06 19.06
N VAL A 376 -10.78 1.10 18.25
CA VAL A 376 -9.75 2.11 18.04
C VAL A 376 -10.36 3.50 18.21
N ARG A 377 -9.58 4.42 18.77
CA ARG A 377 -9.97 5.82 18.98
C ARG A 377 -8.84 6.72 18.54
N TRP A 378 -9.18 7.83 17.89
CA TRP A 378 -8.24 8.85 17.47
C TRP A 378 -8.71 10.23 17.91
N GLY A 379 -7.76 11.03 18.41
CA GLY A 379 -7.93 12.46 18.46
C GLY A 379 -7.65 13.08 17.08
N LEU A 380 -8.55 13.93 16.62
CA LEU A 380 -8.42 14.64 15.34
C LEU A 380 -8.33 16.15 15.58
N GLY A 381 -8.19 16.90 14.48
CA GLY A 381 -8.17 18.36 14.52
C GLY A 381 -9.45 18.95 15.15
N GLY A 382 -9.33 20.15 15.75
CA GLY A 382 -10.47 20.84 16.39
C GLY A 382 -11.02 20.13 17.64
N GLY A 383 -10.28 19.17 18.21
CA GLY A 383 -10.72 18.42 19.40
C GLY A 383 -11.74 17.31 19.09
N ALA A 384 -11.98 17.01 17.81
CA ALA A 384 -12.83 15.91 17.38
C ALA A 384 -12.23 14.54 17.76
N ARG A 385 -13.09 13.58 18.00
CA ARG A 385 -12.71 12.19 18.30
C ARG A 385 -13.43 11.23 17.35
N LEU A 386 -12.65 10.43 16.64
CA LEU A 386 -13.14 9.35 15.78
C LEU A 386 -12.99 8.03 16.52
N ALA A 387 -13.97 7.16 16.44
CA ALA A 387 -13.95 5.86 17.10
C ALA A 387 -14.47 4.74 16.18
N LEU A 388 -13.74 3.65 16.14
CA LEU A 388 -14.11 2.39 15.49
C LEU A 388 -14.39 1.34 16.54
N ARG A 389 -15.45 0.55 16.31
CA ARG A 389 -15.68 -0.77 16.94
C ARG A 389 -15.88 -1.77 15.82
N ALA A 390 -15.05 -2.81 15.77
CA ALA A 390 -15.12 -3.84 14.74
C ALA A 390 -15.10 -5.25 15.34
N ASN A 391 -15.93 -6.10 14.79
CA ASN A 391 -15.86 -7.55 14.98
C ASN A 391 -15.44 -8.19 13.65
N LEU A 392 -14.21 -8.67 13.59
CA LEU A 392 -13.58 -9.27 12.41
C LEU A 392 -13.63 -10.81 12.48
N GLY A 393 -14.75 -11.33 12.91
CA GLY A 393 -15.07 -12.77 12.93
C GLY A 393 -16.52 -13.03 12.58
N PRO A 394 -16.85 -14.26 12.20
CA PRO A 394 -18.20 -14.61 11.71
C PRO A 394 -19.27 -14.60 12.81
N GLU A 395 -18.87 -14.82 14.07
CA GLU A 395 -19.79 -14.94 15.18
C GLU A 395 -20.03 -13.62 15.91
N PRO A 396 -21.24 -13.35 16.43
CA PRO A 396 -21.51 -12.18 17.22
C PRO A 396 -20.65 -12.12 18.49
N LEU A 397 -20.01 -10.99 18.75
CA LEU A 397 -19.07 -10.79 19.84
C LEU A 397 -19.55 -9.71 20.82
N GLY A 398 -19.52 -10.00 22.11
CA GLY A 398 -19.83 -9.06 23.20
C GLY A 398 -18.57 -8.49 23.87
N GLY A 399 -18.74 -7.47 24.73
CA GLY A 399 -17.65 -6.89 25.51
C GLY A 399 -17.14 -5.55 25.00
N PHE A 400 -17.74 -5.01 23.95
CA PHE A 400 -17.44 -3.66 23.46
C PHE A 400 -17.85 -2.56 24.43
N GLY A 401 -17.13 -1.45 24.41
CA GLY A 401 -17.52 -0.23 25.09
C GLY A 401 -18.81 0.37 24.51
N LEU A 402 -19.47 1.20 25.29
CA LEU A 402 -20.57 2.01 24.75
C LEU A 402 -20.02 3.02 23.74
N PRO A 403 -20.79 3.31 22.67
CA PRO A 403 -20.37 4.31 21.69
C PRO A 403 -20.30 5.71 22.31
N GLU A 404 -19.35 6.50 21.86
CA GLU A 404 -19.22 7.93 22.21
C GLU A 404 -19.36 8.76 20.93
N GLY A 405 -20.30 9.70 20.91
CA GLY A 405 -20.57 10.55 19.74
C GLY A 405 -21.67 10.00 18.84
N ASP A 406 -21.87 10.69 17.72
CA ASP A 406 -22.89 10.36 16.75
C ASP A 406 -22.44 9.18 15.86
N LEU A 407 -23.38 8.34 15.48
CA LEU A 407 -23.14 7.28 14.51
C LEU A 407 -22.75 7.90 13.17
N LEU A 408 -21.56 7.57 12.69
CA LEU A 408 -21.07 7.98 11.38
C LEU A 408 -21.39 6.94 10.30
N TYR A 409 -21.15 5.67 10.62
CA TYR A 409 -21.38 4.54 9.73
C TYR A 409 -21.53 3.24 10.54
N ALA A 410 -22.32 2.32 10.03
CA ALA A 410 -22.37 0.94 10.51
C ALA A 410 -22.56 -0.01 9.33
N THR A 411 -21.91 -1.17 9.36
CA THR A 411 -22.28 -2.27 8.46
C THR A 411 -23.71 -2.73 8.74
N GLU A 412 -24.38 -3.27 7.72
CA GLU A 412 -25.76 -3.72 7.78
C GLU A 412 -26.06 -4.58 9.03
N GLY A 413 -27.10 -4.24 9.76
CA GLY A 413 -27.51 -4.92 10.98
C GLY A 413 -26.73 -4.55 12.25
N ALA A 414 -25.75 -3.64 12.15
CA ALA A 414 -24.97 -3.17 13.31
C ALA A 414 -25.32 -1.75 13.78
N GLU A 415 -26.30 -1.09 13.21
CA GLU A 415 -26.66 0.31 13.45
C GLU A 415 -27.07 0.58 14.91
N ALA A 416 -27.80 -0.34 15.51
CA ALA A 416 -28.27 -0.27 16.90
C ALA A 416 -27.38 -1.06 17.87
N ALA A 417 -26.18 -1.46 17.46
CA ALA A 417 -25.32 -2.30 18.27
C ALA A 417 -24.81 -1.58 19.51
N GLY A 418 -25.19 -2.11 20.68
CA GLY A 418 -24.71 -1.65 21.97
C GLY A 418 -23.32 -2.24 22.29
N ARG A 419 -23.25 -3.10 23.33
CA ARG A 419 -22.00 -3.78 23.72
C ARG A 419 -21.71 -5.08 22.99
N ARG A 420 -22.56 -5.47 22.04
CA ARG A 420 -22.41 -6.68 21.23
C ARG A 420 -22.55 -6.32 19.75
N LEU A 421 -21.58 -6.73 18.96
CA LEU A 421 -21.58 -6.57 17.51
C LEU A 421 -21.93 -7.89 16.83
N PRO A 422 -22.67 -7.87 15.71
CA PRO A 422 -22.83 -9.05 14.85
C PRO A 422 -21.47 -9.49 14.27
N GLY A 423 -21.45 -10.64 13.61
CA GLY A 423 -20.27 -11.09 12.87
C GLY A 423 -19.95 -10.13 11.72
N TRP A 424 -18.69 -9.97 11.40
CA TRP A 424 -18.18 -9.11 10.31
C TRP A 424 -18.79 -7.69 10.32
N ALA A 425 -18.66 -7.03 11.47
CA ALA A 425 -19.23 -5.71 11.68
C ALA A 425 -18.18 -4.64 11.91
N ALA A 426 -18.38 -3.46 11.33
CA ALA A 426 -17.63 -2.25 11.62
C ALA A 426 -18.61 -1.11 11.91
N VAL A 427 -18.42 -0.42 13.05
CA VAL A 427 -19.26 0.69 13.49
C VAL A 427 -18.40 1.87 13.85
N TRP A 428 -18.68 3.00 13.23
CA TRP A 428 -17.92 4.23 13.37
C TRP A 428 -18.74 5.32 14.06
N HIS A 429 -18.12 6.04 14.97
CA HIS A 429 -18.71 7.19 15.67
C HIS A 429 -17.77 8.39 15.58
N LEU A 430 -18.37 9.58 15.55
CA LEU A 430 -17.65 10.85 15.54
C LEU A 430 -18.22 11.75 16.64
N ALA A 431 -17.36 12.27 17.50
CA ALA A 431 -17.71 13.17 18.60
C ALA A 431 -16.92 14.46 18.52
N GLY A 432 -17.53 15.57 18.95
CA GLY A 432 -16.84 16.86 19.11
C GLY A 432 -16.45 17.55 17.82
N ALA A 433 -16.92 17.12 16.66
CA ALA A 433 -16.82 17.90 15.44
C ALA A 433 -17.79 19.10 15.60
N GLY A 434 -17.26 20.28 15.95
CA GLY A 434 -18.07 21.49 16.02
C GLY A 434 -18.87 21.70 14.74
N ALA A 435 -20.09 22.17 14.86
CA ALA A 435 -20.98 22.57 13.78
C ALA A 435 -20.38 23.68 12.93
#